data_3471eed4e7cb4f1ccd50c2d471d5b866
#
_entry.id   3471eed4e7cb4f1ccd50c2d471d5b866
#
_cell.length_a   1.000
_cell.length_b   1.000
_cell.length_c   1.000
_cell.angle_alpha   90.00
_cell.angle_beta   90.00
_cell.angle_gamma   90.00
#
_symmetry.space_group_name_H-M   'P 1'
#
loop_
_entity.id
_entity.type
_entity.pdbx_description
1 polymer ?
#
loop_
_entity_poly.entity_id
_entity_poly.type
_entity_poly.pdbx_seq_one_letter_code
_entity_poly.pdbx_strand_id
1 'polypeptide(L)'
;IENMAEHSFLDVDALERRLHALYAEPAASARAIDVMTMHKAKGLEFESVVLLGLERQPPPDRVPLLRVEQPEARVLFGPVKPRTETEQDRLALFLGRREATRMAYETDRLIYVAATRARETLHLVACHELDPKTGDWQSPKKHSLLDRLWPYCPLPPPSAEQPAVVLGTADFGA
;
A
#
# COMPACT_ATOMS: atom_id res chain seq x y z
N ILE A 1 -0.28 23.94 -28.95
CA ILE A 1 -0.78 24.88 -27.92
C ILE A 1 -1.50 26.05 -28.61
N GLU A 2 -1.03 26.52 -29.76
CA GLU A 2 -1.60 27.67 -30.47
C GLU A 2 -3.04 27.45 -31.01
N ASN A 3 -3.44 26.20 -31.28
CA ASN A 3 -4.79 25.90 -31.81
C ASN A 3 -5.88 25.66 -30.76
N MET A 4 -5.58 25.85 -29.48
CA MET A 4 -6.57 25.68 -28.39
C MET A 4 -7.22 26.99 -27.92
N ALA A 5 -6.82 28.14 -28.48
CA ALA A 5 -7.30 29.46 -28.03
C ALA A 5 -8.65 29.90 -28.63
N GLU A 6 -9.21 29.20 -29.62
CA GLU A 6 -10.44 29.63 -30.29
C GLU A 6 -11.74 29.03 -29.71
N HIS A 7 -11.67 28.05 -28.78
CA HIS A 7 -12.87 27.47 -28.16
C HIS A 7 -12.78 27.66 -26.64
N SER A 8 -13.70 28.43 -26.13
CA SER A 8 -13.82 28.86 -24.73
C SER A 8 -14.12 27.73 -23.71
N PHE A 9 -14.08 26.48 -24.12
CA PHE A 9 -14.29 25.33 -23.24
C PHE A 9 -13.14 24.32 -23.42
N LEU A 10 -12.54 23.95 -22.30
CA LEU A 10 -11.54 22.90 -22.25
C LEU A 10 -12.24 21.56 -22.59
N ASP A 11 -12.03 21.05 -23.80
CA ASP A 11 -12.49 19.72 -24.16
C ASP A 11 -11.59 18.69 -23.47
N VAL A 12 -12.08 18.19 -22.32
CA VAL A 12 -11.37 17.23 -21.46
C VAL A 12 -11.07 15.95 -22.24
N ASP A 13 -11.99 15.51 -23.08
CA ASP A 13 -11.82 14.28 -23.88
C ASP A 13 -10.74 14.46 -24.96
N ALA A 14 -10.62 15.65 -25.54
CA ALA A 14 -9.56 15.98 -26.47
C ALA A 14 -8.20 16.09 -25.79
N LEU A 15 -8.17 16.61 -24.57
CA LEU A 15 -6.96 16.68 -23.76
C LEU A 15 -6.50 15.27 -23.36
N GLU A 16 -7.40 14.42 -22.92
CA GLU A 16 -7.12 13.04 -22.51
C GLU A 16 -6.59 12.22 -23.69
N ARG A 17 -7.21 12.32 -24.88
CA ARG A 17 -6.71 11.69 -26.10
C ARG A 17 -5.31 12.17 -26.50
N ARG A 18 -4.98 13.46 -26.33
CA ARG A 18 -3.66 13.99 -26.59
C ARG A 18 -2.63 13.55 -25.55
N LEU A 19 -3.01 13.46 -24.28
CA LEU A 19 -2.15 12.93 -23.22
C LEU A 19 -1.82 11.45 -23.48
N HIS A 20 -2.80 10.64 -23.86
CA HIS A 20 -2.56 9.24 -24.24
C HIS A 20 -1.67 9.10 -25.49
N ALA A 21 -1.77 10.01 -26.44
CA ALA A 21 -0.91 10.02 -27.61
C ALA A 21 0.54 10.48 -27.34
N LEU A 22 0.76 11.24 -26.26
CA LEU A 22 2.09 11.66 -25.82
C LEU A 22 2.86 10.57 -25.07
N TYR A 23 2.16 9.61 -24.49
CA TYR A 23 2.76 8.44 -23.85
C TYR A 23 2.80 7.31 -24.89
N ALA A 24 3.90 7.23 -25.63
CA ALA A 24 4.16 6.04 -26.42
C ALA A 24 4.31 4.86 -25.44
N GLU A 25 3.45 3.86 -25.55
CA GLU A 25 3.68 2.61 -24.85
C GLU A 25 5.04 2.06 -25.30
N PRO A 26 5.96 1.78 -24.38
CA PRO A 26 7.20 1.14 -24.75
C PRO A 26 6.89 -0.17 -25.46
N ALA A 27 7.52 -0.41 -26.60
CA ALA A 27 7.34 -1.66 -27.34
C ALA A 27 7.55 -2.81 -26.36
N ALA A 28 6.58 -3.69 -26.22
CA ALA A 28 6.64 -4.85 -25.35
C ALA A 28 7.87 -5.67 -25.72
N SER A 29 8.94 -5.58 -24.92
CA SER A 29 10.11 -6.43 -25.09
C SER A 29 9.96 -7.63 -24.17
N ALA A 30 10.45 -8.78 -24.59
CA ALA A 30 10.47 -10.01 -23.80
C ALA A 30 11.26 -9.86 -22.46
N ARG A 31 11.89 -8.70 -22.24
CA ARG A 31 12.65 -8.35 -21.02
C ARG A 31 12.10 -7.10 -20.32
N ALA A 32 10.85 -6.75 -20.56
CA ALA A 32 10.23 -5.62 -19.89
C ALA A 32 9.93 -5.96 -18.42
N ILE A 33 10.18 -4.99 -17.54
CA ILE A 33 9.76 -5.07 -16.14
C ILE A 33 8.50 -4.23 -16.00
N ASP A 34 7.41 -4.86 -15.58
CA ASP A 34 6.16 -4.19 -15.31
C ASP A 34 6.14 -3.61 -13.90
N VAL A 35 6.00 -2.29 -13.79
CA VAL A 35 5.86 -1.60 -12.50
C VAL A 35 4.41 -1.15 -12.32
N MET A 36 3.78 -1.67 -11.29
CA MET A 36 2.37 -1.39 -11.05
C MET A 36 2.00 -1.41 -9.57
N THR A 37 0.81 -0.95 -9.24
CA THR A 37 0.29 -1.09 -7.87
C THR A 37 -0.27 -2.49 -7.64
N MET A 38 -0.29 -2.95 -6.37
CA MET A 38 -0.88 -4.24 -6.00
C MET A 38 -2.34 -4.38 -6.47
N HIS A 39 -3.09 -3.29 -6.52
CA HIS A 39 -4.48 -3.29 -7.00
C HIS A 39 -4.56 -3.58 -8.51
N LYS A 40 -3.65 -3.01 -9.32
CA LYS A 40 -3.60 -3.25 -10.77
C LYS A 40 -3.14 -4.67 -11.10
N ALA A 41 -2.39 -5.29 -10.23
CA ALA A 41 -1.92 -6.67 -10.42
C ALA A 41 -3.03 -7.72 -10.24
N LYS A 42 -4.23 -7.33 -9.77
CA LYS A 42 -5.35 -8.26 -9.59
C LYS A 42 -5.74 -8.93 -10.91
N GLY A 43 -5.71 -10.26 -10.93
CA GLY A 43 -6.06 -11.06 -12.13
C GLY A 43 -4.91 -11.29 -13.10
N LEU A 44 -3.74 -10.67 -12.87
CA LEU A 44 -2.52 -10.93 -13.63
C LEU A 44 -1.66 -11.96 -12.91
N GLU A 45 -0.76 -12.61 -13.63
CA GLU A 45 0.23 -13.53 -13.09
C GLU A 45 1.58 -13.29 -13.75
N PHE A 46 2.65 -13.41 -12.96
CA PHE A 46 4.02 -13.16 -13.39
C PHE A 46 4.92 -14.30 -12.91
N GLU A 47 5.95 -14.63 -13.66
CA GLU A 47 6.96 -15.63 -13.22
C GLU A 47 7.60 -15.21 -11.90
N SER A 48 8.04 -13.96 -11.84
CA SER A 48 8.68 -13.38 -10.66
C SER A 48 7.99 -12.09 -10.25
N VAL A 49 7.73 -11.93 -8.96
CA VAL A 49 7.13 -10.73 -8.37
C VAL A 49 8.08 -10.17 -7.32
N VAL A 50 8.30 -8.86 -7.37
CA VAL A 50 9.11 -8.14 -6.38
C VAL A 50 8.21 -7.13 -5.67
N LEU A 51 7.99 -7.30 -4.37
CA LEU A 51 7.26 -6.36 -3.52
C LEU A 51 8.26 -5.46 -2.80
N LEU A 52 8.26 -4.18 -3.15
CA LEU A 52 9.20 -3.18 -2.64
C LEU A 52 8.55 -2.29 -1.58
N GLY A 53 9.37 -1.82 -0.64
CA GLY A 53 8.96 -0.78 0.31
C GLY A 53 7.99 -1.27 1.37
N LEU A 54 8.16 -2.52 1.82
CA LEU A 54 7.30 -3.13 2.84
C LEU A 54 7.35 -2.39 4.18
N GLU A 55 8.43 -1.66 4.46
CA GLU A 55 8.61 -0.83 5.66
C GLU A 55 7.78 0.46 5.64
N ARG A 56 7.24 0.84 4.49
CA ARG A 56 6.52 2.10 4.34
C ARG A 56 5.15 2.02 5.01
N GLN A 57 4.85 3.05 5.77
CA GLN A 57 3.49 3.24 6.28
C GLN A 57 2.62 3.84 5.17
N PRO A 58 1.37 3.39 5.04
CA PRO A 58 0.42 4.12 4.21
C PRO A 58 0.29 5.56 4.73
N PRO A 59 0.11 6.55 3.83
CA PRO A 59 -0.13 7.92 4.28
C PRO A 59 -1.33 7.92 5.23
N PRO A 60 -1.28 8.71 6.32
CA PRO A 60 -2.39 8.78 7.24
C PRO A 60 -3.61 9.35 6.50
N ASP A 61 -4.71 8.62 6.56
CA ASP A 61 -5.98 9.10 6.05
C ASP A 61 -6.39 10.35 6.80
N ARG A 62 -6.96 11.31 6.08
CA ARG A 62 -7.54 12.48 6.72
C ARG A 62 -8.65 12.00 7.64
N VAL A 63 -8.57 12.39 8.92
CA VAL A 63 -9.62 12.07 9.89
C VAL A 63 -10.94 12.67 9.37
N PRO A 64 -11.94 11.85 9.06
CA PRO A 64 -13.19 12.35 8.52
C PRO A 64 -13.90 13.19 9.58
N LEU A 65 -14.56 14.27 9.17
CA LEU A 65 -15.32 15.13 10.09
C LEU A 65 -16.50 14.40 10.74
N LEU A 66 -16.97 13.36 10.12
CA LEU A 66 -18.06 12.51 10.62
C LEU A 66 -17.75 11.07 10.22
N ARG A 67 -17.79 10.17 11.20
CA ARG A 67 -17.75 8.74 10.92
C ARG A 67 -19.17 8.21 10.87
N VAL A 68 -19.52 7.58 9.76
CA VAL A 68 -20.83 6.98 9.55
C VAL A 68 -20.64 5.51 9.27
N GLU A 69 -21.33 4.66 10.01
CA GLU A 69 -21.36 3.25 9.76
C GLU A 69 -22.82 2.74 9.81
N GLN A 70 -23.17 1.88 8.86
CA GLN A 70 -24.49 1.30 8.78
C GLN A 70 -24.42 -0.22 9.00
N PRO A 71 -24.39 -0.69 10.25
CA PRO A 71 -24.53 -2.11 10.53
C PRO A 71 -26.00 -2.51 10.39
N GLU A 72 -26.29 -3.33 9.39
CA GLU A 72 -27.63 -3.84 9.10
C GLU A 72 -28.71 -2.75 8.98
N ALA A 73 -29.64 -2.68 9.95
CA ALA A 73 -30.76 -1.72 9.94
C ALA A 73 -30.52 -0.45 10.75
N ARG A 74 -29.31 -0.22 11.25
CA ARG A 74 -28.98 0.92 12.13
C ARG A 74 -27.88 1.76 11.51
N VAL A 75 -27.98 3.08 11.69
CA VAL A 75 -26.92 4.02 11.29
C VAL A 75 -26.24 4.55 12.54
N LEU A 76 -24.92 4.41 12.62
CA LEU A 76 -24.11 4.94 13.70
C LEU A 76 -23.40 6.19 13.21
N PHE A 77 -23.51 7.29 13.97
CA PHE A 77 -22.85 8.54 13.69
C PHE A 77 -21.85 8.84 14.80
N GLY A 78 -20.57 8.91 14.46
CA GLY A 78 -19.50 9.31 15.38
C GLY A 78 -18.98 10.70 15.00
N PRO A 79 -19.33 11.77 15.74
CA PRO A 79 -18.83 13.10 15.48
C PRO A 79 -17.33 13.17 15.76
N VAL A 80 -16.64 14.02 15.01
CA VAL A 80 -15.24 14.34 15.29
C VAL A 80 -15.18 15.27 16.49
N LYS A 81 -14.24 14.96 17.37
CA LYS A 81 -13.97 15.76 18.56
C LYS A 81 -13.67 17.22 18.23
N PRO A 82 -14.35 18.18 18.85
CA PRO A 82 -13.91 19.57 18.85
C PRO A 82 -12.52 19.69 19.49
N ARG A 83 -11.71 20.59 18.98
CA ARG A 83 -10.32 20.81 19.47
C ARG A 83 -10.22 21.17 20.94
N THR A 84 -11.32 21.62 21.53
CA THR A 84 -11.44 22.15 22.90
C THR A 84 -11.87 21.11 23.96
N GLU A 85 -12.35 19.93 23.55
CA GLU A 85 -12.79 18.93 24.51
C GLU A 85 -11.69 17.93 24.88
N THR A 86 -11.63 17.61 26.18
CA THR A 86 -10.63 16.69 26.74
C THR A 86 -11.05 15.23 26.60
N GLU A 87 -12.35 14.95 26.57
CA GLU A 87 -12.88 13.59 26.43
C GLU A 87 -13.20 13.24 24.99
N GLN A 88 -12.81 12.04 24.58
CA GLN A 88 -13.19 11.48 23.28
C GLN A 88 -14.54 10.78 23.41
N ASP A 89 -15.43 11.04 22.46
CA ASP A 89 -16.70 10.31 22.37
C ASP A 89 -16.43 8.80 22.20
N ARG A 90 -17.06 8.00 23.06
CA ARG A 90 -16.93 6.53 23.07
C ARG A 90 -17.35 5.91 21.76
N LEU A 91 -18.37 6.47 21.09
CA LEU A 91 -18.83 5.99 19.79
C LEU A 91 -17.81 6.30 18.69
N ALA A 92 -17.23 7.50 18.68
CA ALA A 92 -16.18 7.85 17.74
C ALA A 92 -14.93 6.97 17.90
N LEU A 93 -14.56 6.63 19.13
CA LEU A 93 -13.48 5.68 19.43
C LEU A 93 -13.82 4.25 18.95
N PHE A 94 -15.03 3.80 19.18
CA PHE A 94 -15.48 2.49 18.74
C PHE A 94 -15.46 2.38 17.21
N LEU A 95 -16.02 3.36 16.50
CA LEU A 95 -16.00 3.41 15.05
C LEU A 95 -14.57 3.48 14.49
N GLY A 96 -13.69 4.27 15.13
CA GLY A 96 -12.28 4.33 14.74
C GLY A 96 -11.54 2.99 14.89
N ARG A 97 -11.82 2.23 15.94
CA ARG A 97 -11.25 0.87 16.12
C ARG A 97 -11.75 -0.10 15.05
N ARG A 98 -13.04 -0.05 14.73
CA ARG A 98 -13.60 -0.89 13.66
C ARG A 98 -13.00 -0.57 12.31
N GLU A 99 -12.85 0.71 12.00
CA GLU A 99 -12.19 1.17 10.77
C GLU A 99 -10.74 0.68 10.69
N ALA A 100 -9.97 0.84 11.77
CA ALA A 100 -8.59 0.33 11.85
C ALA A 100 -8.53 -1.19 11.64
N THR A 101 -9.48 -1.94 12.18
CA THR A 101 -9.57 -3.40 11.99
C THR A 101 -9.88 -3.74 10.52
N ARG A 102 -10.80 -3.03 9.88
CA ARG A 102 -11.09 -3.22 8.45
C ARG A 102 -9.88 -2.93 7.58
N MET A 103 -9.18 -1.84 7.87
CA MET A 103 -7.95 -1.49 7.13
C MET A 103 -6.86 -2.56 7.31
N ALA A 104 -6.73 -3.15 8.49
CA ALA A 104 -5.82 -4.26 8.71
C ALA A 104 -6.17 -5.47 7.83
N TYR A 105 -7.44 -5.88 7.76
CA TYR A 105 -7.88 -6.95 6.87
C TYR A 105 -7.70 -6.63 5.39
N GLU A 106 -7.94 -5.38 4.98
CA GLU A 106 -7.64 -4.96 3.60
C GLU A 106 -6.15 -5.05 3.28
N THR A 107 -5.29 -4.68 4.23
CA THR A 107 -3.84 -4.82 4.08
C THR A 107 -3.45 -6.29 3.91
N ASP A 108 -3.99 -7.19 4.75
CA ASP A 108 -3.73 -8.62 4.64
C ASP A 108 -4.20 -9.18 3.29
N ARG A 109 -5.37 -8.75 2.83
CA ARG A 109 -5.89 -9.13 1.51
C ARG A 109 -5.01 -8.64 0.37
N LEU A 110 -4.48 -7.42 0.47
CA LEU A 110 -3.57 -6.87 -0.55
C LEU A 110 -2.25 -7.64 -0.60
N ILE A 111 -1.67 -7.97 0.56
CA ILE A 111 -0.48 -8.83 0.64
C ILE A 111 -0.75 -10.17 -0.04
N TYR A 112 -1.87 -10.81 0.31
CA TYR A 112 -2.25 -12.08 -0.29
C TYR A 112 -2.42 -11.98 -1.80
N VAL A 113 -3.15 -10.96 -2.29
CA VAL A 113 -3.33 -10.74 -3.73
C VAL A 113 -1.99 -10.54 -4.42
N ALA A 114 -1.10 -9.73 -3.86
CA ALA A 114 0.20 -9.45 -4.44
C ALA A 114 1.11 -10.69 -4.45
N ALA A 115 1.16 -11.42 -3.33
CA ALA A 115 1.97 -12.63 -3.20
C ALA A 115 1.52 -13.74 -4.16
N THR A 116 0.21 -13.92 -4.30
CA THR A 116 -0.37 -14.94 -5.21
C THR A 116 -0.28 -14.56 -6.69
N ARG A 117 0.37 -13.46 -7.05
CA ARG A 117 0.66 -13.12 -8.46
C ARG A 117 1.95 -13.78 -8.95
N ALA A 118 2.81 -14.20 -8.05
CA ALA A 118 4.02 -14.93 -8.39
C ALA A 118 3.70 -16.39 -8.75
N ARG A 119 4.16 -16.84 -9.90
CA ARG A 119 4.05 -18.23 -10.33
C ARG A 119 5.25 -19.06 -9.88
N GLU A 120 6.43 -18.44 -9.86
CA GLU A 120 7.68 -19.13 -9.53
C GLU A 120 8.36 -18.49 -8.32
N THR A 121 8.63 -17.16 -8.38
CA THR A 121 9.42 -16.52 -7.33
C THR A 121 8.75 -15.25 -6.80
N LEU A 122 8.77 -15.09 -5.49
CA LEU A 122 8.33 -13.90 -4.77
C LEU A 122 9.49 -13.32 -3.98
N HIS A 123 9.84 -12.07 -4.28
CA HIS A 123 10.85 -11.32 -3.54
C HIS A 123 10.17 -10.27 -2.66
N LEU A 124 10.42 -10.34 -1.36
CA LEU A 124 9.95 -9.36 -0.37
C LEU A 124 11.13 -8.46 0.02
N VAL A 125 11.02 -7.17 -0.30
CA VAL A 125 12.12 -6.22 -0.10
C VAL A 125 11.68 -5.09 0.82
N ALA A 126 12.45 -4.88 1.89
CA ALA A 126 12.28 -3.80 2.84
C ALA A 126 13.62 -3.15 3.17
N CYS A 127 13.60 -1.83 3.38
CA CYS A 127 14.70 -1.12 4.03
C CYS A 127 14.39 -1.03 5.52
N HIS A 128 15.26 -1.56 6.36
CA HIS A 128 15.03 -1.60 7.78
C HIS A 128 16.28 -1.19 8.57
N GLU A 129 16.07 -0.53 9.69
CA GLU A 129 17.14 0.03 10.50
C GLU A 129 17.44 -0.87 11.70
N LEU A 130 18.69 -0.80 12.19
CA LEU A 130 19.09 -1.44 13.42
C LEU A 130 18.84 -0.51 14.61
N ASP A 131 18.51 -1.09 15.73
CA ASP A 131 18.49 -0.36 16.99
C ASP A 131 19.95 -0.03 17.41
N PRO A 132 20.30 1.25 17.51
CA PRO A 132 21.68 1.65 17.83
C PRO A 132 22.14 1.21 19.23
N LYS A 133 21.21 0.81 20.10
CA LYS A 133 21.53 0.38 21.48
C LYS A 133 21.76 -1.12 21.57
N THR A 134 20.97 -1.92 20.89
CA THR A 134 21.02 -3.38 20.97
C THR A 134 21.75 -4.01 19.80
N GLY A 135 21.86 -3.31 18.67
CA GLY A 135 22.40 -3.86 17.43
C GLY A 135 21.45 -4.82 16.73
N ASP A 136 20.25 -5.02 17.25
CA ASP A 136 19.20 -5.85 16.65
C ASP A 136 18.32 -5.06 15.68
N TRP A 137 17.51 -5.76 14.91
CA TRP A 137 16.52 -5.13 14.05
C TRP A 137 15.49 -4.36 14.88
N GLN A 138 15.21 -3.12 14.51
CA GLN A 138 14.12 -2.35 15.13
C GLN A 138 12.77 -3.04 14.86
N SER A 139 11.80 -2.80 15.75
CA SER A 139 10.41 -3.22 15.45
C SER A 139 9.87 -2.45 14.24
N PRO A 140 9.18 -3.11 13.31
CA PRO A 140 8.60 -2.44 12.16
C PRO A 140 7.64 -1.33 12.55
N LYS A 141 7.51 -0.34 11.68
CA LYS A 141 6.50 0.72 11.86
C LYS A 141 5.10 0.10 11.81
N LYS A 142 4.29 0.37 12.84
CA LYS A 142 2.91 -0.12 12.91
C LYS A 142 2.13 0.20 11.63
N HIS A 143 1.30 -0.74 11.20
CA HIS A 143 0.48 -0.63 9.98
C HIS A 143 1.26 -0.63 8.65
N SER A 144 2.57 -0.89 8.67
CA SER A 144 3.31 -1.20 7.44
C SER A 144 3.04 -2.65 7.00
N LEU A 145 3.33 -2.96 5.75
CA LEU A 145 3.27 -4.34 5.27
C LEU A 145 4.28 -5.23 6.00
N LEU A 146 5.43 -4.67 6.32
CA LEU A 146 6.47 -5.33 7.09
C LEU A 146 5.98 -5.71 8.50
N ASP A 147 5.24 -4.84 9.18
CA ASP A 147 4.65 -5.12 10.50
C ASP A 147 3.72 -6.35 10.47
N ARG A 148 2.97 -6.51 9.38
CA ARG A 148 2.08 -7.66 9.19
C ARG A 148 2.84 -8.96 8.88
N LEU A 149 3.95 -8.87 8.17
CA LEU A 149 4.78 -10.02 7.78
C LEU A 149 5.81 -10.39 8.85
N TRP A 150 6.16 -9.47 9.74
CA TRP A 150 7.22 -9.61 10.72
C TRP A 150 7.19 -10.92 11.53
N PRO A 151 6.04 -11.36 12.06
CA PRO A 151 5.97 -12.60 12.83
C PRO A 151 6.27 -13.87 12.01
N TYR A 152 6.18 -13.79 10.69
CA TYR A 152 6.26 -14.93 9.78
C TYR A 152 7.56 -14.95 8.96
N CYS A 153 8.32 -13.87 8.98
CA CYS A 153 9.55 -13.73 8.22
C CYS A 153 10.74 -13.66 9.18
N PRO A 154 11.41 -14.79 9.49
CA PRO A 154 12.62 -14.75 10.29
C PRO A 154 13.69 -13.97 9.54
N LEU A 155 14.16 -12.87 10.14
CA LEU A 155 15.24 -12.09 9.57
C LEU A 155 16.58 -12.77 9.84
N PRO A 156 17.50 -12.71 8.89
CA PRO A 156 18.88 -13.08 9.16
C PRO A 156 19.48 -12.14 10.22
N PRO A 157 20.49 -12.57 10.96
CA PRO A 157 21.19 -11.69 11.90
C PRO A 157 21.72 -10.46 11.15
N PRO A 158 21.71 -9.28 11.79
CA PRO A 158 22.17 -8.06 11.14
C PRO A 158 23.65 -8.21 10.75
N SER A 159 23.95 -7.86 9.51
CA SER A 159 25.32 -7.84 8.96
C SER A 159 25.69 -6.40 8.61
N ALA A 160 26.91 -5.98 8.97
CA ALA A 160 27.40 -4.62 8.72
C ALA A 160 27.49 -4.27 7.21
N GLU A 161 27.40 -5.24 6.32
CA GLU A 161 27.57 -5.06 4.88
C GLU A 161 26.25 -5.00 4.08
N GLN A 162 25.08 -5.18 4.73
CA GLN A 162 23.81 -5.26 4.01
C GLN A 162 22.85 -4.11 4.40
N PRO A 163 22.80 -3.03 3.61
CA PRO A 163 21.86 -1.94 3.84
C PRO A 163 20.41 -2.30 3.49
N ALA A 164 20.17 -3.41 2.80
CA ALA A 164 18.83 -3.88 2.44
C ALA A 164 18.67 -5.36 2.79
N VAL A 165 17.58 -5.69 3.48
CA VAL A 165 17.23 -7.07 3.79
C VAL A 165 16.22 -7.57 2.78
N VAL A 166 16.57 -8.58 2.02
CA VAL A 166 15.61 -9.39 1.27
C VAL A 166 14.96 -10.34 2.26
N LEU A 167 13.71 -10.10 2.62
CA LEU A 167 12.98 -10.83 3.66
C LEU A 167 12.69 -12.30 3.30
N GLY A 168 12.80 -12.66 2.06
CA GLY A 168 12.62 -14.03 1.61
C GLY A 168 12.46 -14.11 0.11
N THR A 169 12.96 -15.17 -0.44
CA THR A 169 12.62 -15.66 -1.78
C THR A 169 11.84 -16.93 -1.57
N ALA A 170 10.55 -16.93 -1.88
CA ALA A 170 9.78 -18.16 -1.96
C ALA A 170 9.86 -18.65 -3.39
N ASP A 171 10.42 -19.84 -3.55
CA ASP A 171 10.43 -20.55 -4.82
C ASP A 171 9.23 -21.51 -4.80
N PHE A 172 8.30 -21.29 -5.72
CA PHE A 172 7.10 -22.13 -5.88
C PHE A 172 7.31 -23.19 -6.99
N GLY A 173 8.55 -23.41 -7.39
CA GLY A 173 8.93 -24.32 -8.47
C GLY A 173 8.59 -25.77 -8.17
N ALA A 174 7.81 -26.33 -9.11
CA ALA A 174 7.45 -27.69 -9.49
C ALA A 174 7.04 -28.67 -8.39
#